data_df3fc87bdb20f55fb5f04ae000dace11
#
_entry.id   df3fc87bdb20f55fb5f04ae000dace11
#
_cell.length_a   1.000
_cell.length_b   1.000
_cell.length_c   1.000
_cell.angle_alpha   90.00
_cell.angle_beta   90.00
_cell.angle_gamma   90.00
#
_symmetry.space_group_name_H-M   'P 1'
#
loop_
_entity.id
_entity.type
_entity.pdbx_description
1 polymer ?
#
loop_
_entity_poly.entity_id
_entity_poly.type
_entity_poly.pdbx_seq_one_letter_code
_entity_poly.pdbx_strand_id
1 'polypeptide(L)'
;MRTFSDIPAVSRAQSKPVAASADDRPTEGPSAALLPWGWAAVLSLLYATVAVRRHQLLRTTGYDLGIFEQAVSAYARLQAPVVPLRGDGFNLLGDHFHPLLAALAPLYGLWPSPLCLLVAQSAMLALAVVPLARWAVRTLGRRAAHVVAFGYGVSWGIASAAAFDFHEVALAVPLLAFALEALGRRRWGPAVAWAAPLLLVKEDLGLTLAAVGAYVAWKGPRRLGIATAAAGLVGSAVEIKLLLPAFNPGGGYAHGGNLADGHGSLLAALAFAPLDALRPDVKAMTLVLVFAPGALLALRSPLSLIAVPTLAWRMLSENAFHWGTAFHYSAVLMPVVFAGLVDALDRYRQSGDPLAARHVRASLVTVLAVAVVMLPSFPLAQLAQRATWRTTPHIEAARSLLKRIPDGVTVAASNRLAPQLTSRCHVVLFPTWPVEGRLYEYDGKRTPRPTAEWIIHDSRAPEAWPYRTGHWPYPPERQLAELDAAQRAYGYERVAALDGITLLRRTR
;
A
#
# COMPACT_ATOMS: atom_id res chain seq x y z
N MET A 1 85.53 25.58 -14.92
CA MET A 1 84.26 25.39 -15.56
C MET A 1 84.09 23.89 -15.83
N ARG A 2 83.38 23.19 -15.00
CA ARG A 2 82.98 21.76 -15.20
C ARG A 2 81.48 21.71 -15.28
N THR A 3 80.99 21.25 -16.42
CA THR A 3 79.62 21.10 -16.76
C THR A 3 79.04 19.87 -16.04
N PHE A 4 77.91 20.05 -15.31
CA PHE A 4 77.09 18.99 -14.75
C PHE A 4 76.16 18.46 -15.86
N SER A 5 76.35 17.22 -16.24
CA SER A 5 75.32 16.43 -16.95
C SER A 5 75.65 14.99 -16.64
N ASP A 6 74.76 14.34 -15.86
CA ASP A 6 74.47 12.91 -15.90
C ASP A 6 73.71 12.50 -14.61
N ILE A 7 72.34 12.62 -14.64
CA ILE A 7 71.48 11.97 -13.70
C ILE A 7 70.68 10.92 -14.51
N PRO A 8 70.82 9.61 -14.20
CA PRO A 8 70.02 8.59 -14.93
C PRO A 8 68.54 8.67 -14.56
N ALA A 9 67.74 8.68 -15.59
CA ALA A 9 66.26 8.62 -15.47
C ALA A 9 65.83 7.34 -14.78
N VAL A 10 65.19 7.47 -13.61
CA VAL A 10 64.49 6.35 -12.94
C VAL A 10 63.24 6.04 -13.73
N SER A 11 63.24 4.88 -14.42
CA SER A 11 62.09 4.31 -15.09
C SER A 11 60.99 4.01 -14.06
N ARG A 12 59.91 4.81 -14.08
CA ARG A 12 58.64 4.45 -13.37
C ARG A 12 58.01 3.24 -14.07
N ALA A 13 58.23 2.07 -13.52
CA ALA A 13 57.43 0.90 -13.87
C ALA A 13 55.94 1.21 -13.57
N GLN A 14 55.15 1.40 -14.62
CA GLN A 14 53.71 1.42 -14.54
C GLN A 14 53.24 0.04 -14.14
N SER A 15 52.89 -0.16 -12.86
CA SER A 15 52.13 -1.33 -12.41
C SER A 15 50.75 -1.27 -13.07
N LYS A 16 50.48 -2.11 -14.07
CA LYS A 16 49.16 -2.36 -14.59
C LYS A 16 48.28 -2.79 -13.41
N PRO A 17 47.06 -2.23 -13.24
CA PRO A 17 46.12 -2.77 -12.27
C PRO A 17 45.80 -4.20 -12.71
N VAL A 18 46.06 -5.17 -11.85
CA VAL A 18 45.60 -6.56 -11.99
C VAL A 18 44.09 -6.47 -11.97
N ALA A 19 43.48 -6.66 -13.11
CA ALA A 19 42.04 -6.87 -13.21
C ALA A 19 41.73 -8.14 -12.40
N ALA A 20 41.15 -7.97 -11.21
CA ALA A 20 40.59 -9.09 -10.46
C ALA A 20 39.59 -9.79 -11.37
N SER A 21 39.84 -11.05 -11.68
CA SER A 21 39.00 -11.86 -12.53
C SER A 21 37.60 -11.89 -11.91
N ALA A 22 36.59 -11.73 -12.74
CA ALA A 22 35.18 -11.71 -12.34
C ALA A 22 34.69 -13.08 -11.76
N ASP A 23 35.60 -14.05 -11.67
CA ASP A 23 35.31 -15.44 -11.36
C ASP A 23 35.63 -15.87 -9.91
N ASP A 24 36.16 -14.97 -9.08
CA ASP A 24 36.55 -15.29 -7.69
C ASP A 24 35.49 -14.90 -6.64
N ARG A 25 34.21 -14.75 -7.04
CA ARG A 25 33.11 -14.64 -6.08
C ARG A 25 32.77 -16.04 -5.59
N PRO A 26 32.74 -16.28 -4.26
CA PRO A 26 32.28 -17.56 -3.74
C PRO A 26 30.91 -17.87 -4.34
N THR A 27 30.77 -19.00 -5.00
CA THR A 27 29.48 -19.52 -5.47
C THR A 27 28.55 -19.58 -4.28
N GLU A 28 27.49 -18.76 -4.29
CA GLU A 28 26.48 -18.74 -3.21
C GLU A 28 25.94 -20.16 -3.08
N GLY A 29 26.19 -20.83 -1.95
CA GLY A 29 25.66 -22.16 -1.70
C GLY A 29 24.12 -22.13 -1.74
N PRO A 30 23.44 -23.27 -2.01
CA PRO A 30 21.98 -23.36 -2.16
C PRO A 30 21.19 -22.66 -1.05
N SER A 31 21.70 -22.67 0.18
CA SER A 31 21.08 -22.02 1.34
C SER A 31 21.04 -20.49 1.26
N ALA A 32 21.96 -19.86 0.55
CA ALA A 32 21.95 -18.40 0.36
C ALA A 32 20.90 -17.98 -0.68
N ALA A 33 20.66 -18.79 -1.69
CA ALA A 33 19.63 -18.55 -2.70
C ALA A 33 18.20 -18.73 -2.13
N LEU A 34 18.01 -19.64 -1.17
CA LEU A 34 16.70 -19.91 -0.53
C LEU A 34 16.33 -18.90 0.57
N LEU A 35 17.31 -18.19 1.18
CA LEU A 35 17.07 -17.26 2.28
C LEU A 35 15.99 -16.20 1.96
N PRO A 36 16.01 -15.48 0.81
CA PRO A 36 15.00 -14.49 0.48
C PRO A 36 13.58 -15.09 0.39
N TRP A 37 13.45 -16.26 -0.18
CA TRP A 37 12.18 -16.99 -0.33
C TRP A 37 11.65 -17.51 1.00
N GLY A 38 12.53 -17.99 1.88
CA GLY A 38 12.17 -18.37 3.24
C GLY A 38 11.56 -17.18 4.02
N TRP A 39 12.17 -16.00 3.91
CA TRP A 39 11.59 -14.79 4.48
C TRP A 39 10.25 -14.40 3.85
N ALA A 40 10.14 -14.48 2.53
CA ALA A 40 8.87 -14.19 1.85
C ALA A 40 7.74 -15.12 2.34
N ALA A 41 8.02 -16.42 2.50
CA ALA A 41 7.04 -17.38 3.02
C ALA A 41 6.63 -17.06 4.47
N VAL A 42 7.60 -16.81 5.36
CA VAL A 42 7.32 -16.46 6.77
C VAL A 42 6.50 -15.18 6.88
N LEU A 43 6.88 -14.13 6.14
CA LEU A 43 6.18 -12.86 6.15
C LEU A 43 4.77 -12.98 5.54
N SER A 44 4.61 -13.75 4.46
CA SER A 44 3.30 -14.01 3.86
C SER A 44 2.34 -14.65 4.86
N LEU A 45 2.80 -15.67 5.59
CA LEU A 45 2.01 -16.33 6.64
C LEU A 45 1.68 -15.37 7.79
N LEU A 46 2.65 -14.56 8.22
CA LEU A 46 2.45 -13.58 9.28
C LEU A 46 1.39 -12.54 8.91
N TYR A 47 1.49 -11.95 7.72
CA TYR A 47 0.55 -10.94 7.23
C TYR A 47 -0.83 -11.53 6.97
N ALA A 48 -0.90 -12.71 6.33
CA ALA A 48 -2.16 -13.41 6.10
C ALA A 48 -2.88 -13.73 7.43
N THR A 49 -2.12 -14.13 8.45
CA THR A 49 -2.68 -14.40 9.79
C THR A 49 -3.32 -13.13 10.38
N VAL A 50 -2.62 -12.00 10.32
CA VAL A 50 -3.19 -10.71 10.78
C VAL A 50 -4.44 -10.35 10.00
N ALA A 51 -4.37 -10.35 8.66
CA ALA A 51 -5.47 -9.93 7.79
C ALA A 51 -6.72 -10.82 7.97
N VAL A 52 -6.54 -12.14 7.95
CA VAL A 52 -7.63 -13.13 8.13
C VAL A 52 -8.25 -13.00 9.51
N ARG A 53 -7.44 -12.86 10.57
CA ARG A 53 -7.98 -12.69 11.93
C ARG A 53 -8.77 -11.39 12.05
N ARG A 54 -8.30 -10.29 11.46
CA ARG A 54 -9.04 -9.03 11.44
C ARG A 54 -10.38 -9.16 10.71
N HIS A 55 -10.41 -9.83 9.57
CA HIS A 55 -11.66 -10.13 8.86
C HIS A 55 -12.61 -10.97 9.71
N GLN A 56 -12.12 -12.04 10.32
CA GLN A 56 -12.91 -12.88 11.22
C GLN A 56 -13.46 -12.14 12.44
N LEU A 57 -12.77 -11.08 12.88
CA LEU A 57 -13.19 -10.22 13.99
C LEU A 57 -14.01 -9.01 13.54
N LEU A 58 -14.54 -9.00 12.31
CA LEU A 58 -15.34 -7.92 11.72
C LEU A 58 -14.59 -6.58 11.72
N ARG A 59 -13.26 -6.60 11.51
CA ARG A 59 -12.40 -5.41 11.48
C ARG A 59 -12.00 -4.99 10.09
N THR A 60 -12.57 -5.59 9.06
CA THR A 60 -12.48 -5.19 7.66
C THR A 60 -13.73 -4.41 7.27
N THR A 61 -13.65 -3.63 6.19
CA THR A 61 -14.72 -2.74 5.77
C THR A 61 -15.20 -3.02 4.35
N GLY A 62 -16.47 -2.74 4.09
CA GLY A 62 -17.03 -2.79 2.75
C GLY A 62 -16.42 -1.74 1.85
N TYR A 63 -16.06 -0.60 2.43
CA TYR A 63 -15.62 0.55 1.68
C TYR A 63 -14.20 0.43 1.09
N ASP A 64 -13.41 -0.53 1.53
CA ASP A 64 -12.14 -0.90 0.90
C ASP A 64 -12.19 -2.36 0.44
N LEU A 65 -12.14 -3.33 1.35
CA LEU A 65 -12.14 -4.76 0.97
C LEU A 65 -13.35 -5.15 0.11
N GLY A 66 -14.55 -4.71 0.49
CA GLY A 66 -15.78 -5.05 -0.24
C GLY A 66 -15.83 -4.45 -1.64
N ILE A 67 -15.38 -3.20 -1.81
CA ILE A 67 -15.28 -2.51 -3.10
C ILE A 67 -14.35 -3.28 -4.04
N PHE A 68 -13.15 -3.60 -3.58
CA PHE A 68 -12.17 -4.32 -4.38
C PHE A 68 -12.63 -5.75 -4.68
N GLU A 69 -13.30 -6.41 -3.74
CA GLU A 69 -13.85 -7.74 -3.98
C GLU A 69 -14.94 -7.71 -5.06
N GLN A 70 -15.87 -6.76 -5.01
CA GLN A 70 -16.90 -6.61 -6.05
C GLN A 70 -16.26 -6.37 -7.42
N ALA A 71 -15.22 -5.53 -7.51
CA ALA A 71 -14.50 -5.27 -8.75
C ALA A 71 -13.79 -6.52 -9.29
N VAL A 72 -13.03 -7.24 -8.46
CA VAL A 72 -12.31 -8.46 -8.87
C VAL A 72 -13.29 -9.58 -9.23
N SER A 73 -14.42 -9.69 -8.50
CA SER A 73 -15.51 -10.61 -8.82
C SER A 73 -16.13 -10.29 -10.19
N ALA A 74 -16.30 -9.01 -10.55
CA ALA A 74 -16.75 -8.61 -11.88
C ALA A 74 -15.75 -9.01 -12.96
N TYR A 75 -14.46 -8.72 -12.76
CA TYR A 75 -13.40 -9.13 -13.69
C TYR A 75 -13.34 -10.67 -13.86
N ALA A 76 -13.55 -11.45 -12.79
CA ALA A 76 -13.60 -12.91 -12.88
C ALA A 76 -14.78 -13.43 -13.74
N ARG A 77 -15.81 -12.62 -13.90
CA ARG A 77 -16.94 -12.88 -14.81
C ARG A 77 -16.79 -12.18 -16.16
N LEU A 78 -15.63 -11.61 -16.47
CA LEU A 78 -15.34 -10.83 -17.68
C LEU A 78 -16.28 -9.62 -17.86
N GLN A 79 -16.67 -9.00 -16.74
CA GLN A 79 -17.55 -7.82 -16.69
C GLN A 79 -16.76 -6.57 -16.27
N ALA A 80 -17.32 -5.39 -16.58
CA ALA A 80 -16.80 -4.13 -16.07
C ALA A 80 -16.82 -4.10 -14.52
N PRO A 81 -15.85 -3.47 -13.86
CA PRO A 81 -15.75 -3.46 -12.40
C PRO A 81 -16.75 -2.49 -11.78
N VAL A 82 -18.03 -2.77 -11.95
CA VAL A 82 -19.12 -2.03 -11.31
C VAL A 82 -19.25 -2.50 -9.86
N VAL A 83 -19.26 -1.52 -8.93
CA VAL A 83 -19.19 -1.76 -7.49
C VAL A 83 -20.38 -1.11 -6.76
N PRO A 84 -21.44 -1.85 -6.48
CA PRO A 84 -22.66 -1.36 -5.83
C PRO A 84 -22.43 -0.72 -4.45
N LEU A 85 -21.37 -1.09 -3.74
CA LEU A 85 -20.98 -0.44 -2.49
C LEU A 85 -20.65 1.04 -2.65
N ARG A 86 -20.24 1.49 -3.85
CA ARG A 86 -19.97 2.90 -4.19
C ARG A 86 -21.19 3.62 -4.76
N GLY A 87 -22.23 2.91 -5.08
CA GLY A 87 -23.44 3.40 -5.70
C GLY A 87 -23.84 2.62 -6.93
N ASP A 88 -25.07 2.82 -7.37
CA ASP A 88 -25.60 2.12 -8.52
C ASP A 88 -24.85 2.47 -9.80
N GLY A 89 -24.41 1.45 -10.54
CA GLY A 89 -23.66 1.61 -11.78
C GLY A 89 -22.25 2.19 -11.64
N PHE A 90 -21.72 2.38 -10.44
CA PHE A 90 -20.41 2.98 -10.23
C PHE A 90 -19.28 2.08 -10.75
N ASN A 91 -18.56 2.54 -11.79
CA ASN A 91 -17.38 1.86 -12.31
C ASN A 91 -16.15 2.26 -11.49
N LEU A 92 -15.49 1.28 -10.84
CA LEU A 92 -14.37 1.54 -9.94
C LEU A 92 -13.14 2.14 -10.64
N LEU A 93 -12.97 1.95 -11.96
CA LEU A 93 -11.92 2.61 -12.73
C LEU A 93 -12.09 4.14 -12.81
N GLY A 94 -13.26 4.66 -12.44
CA GLY A 94 -13.51 6.11 -12.33
C GLY A 94 -13.15 6.71 -10.97
N ASP A 95 -12.85 5.88 -9.96
CA ASP A 95 -12.33 6.32 -8.66
C ASP A 95 -10.80 6.45 -8.69
N HIS A 96 -10.13 5.34 -8.95
CA HIS A 96 -8.70 5.23 -9.23
C HIS A 96 -8.49 4.36 -10.47
N PHE A 97 -7.49 4.69 -11.29
CA PHE A 97 -7.19 3.90 -12.48
C PHE A 97 -6.25 2.74 -12.14
N HIS A 98 -6.82 1.56 -11.94
CA HIS A 98 -6.10 0.36 -11.49
C HIS A 98 -6.42 -0.92 -12.30
N PRO A 99 -6.29 -0.91 -13.62
CA PRO A 99 -6.64 -2.07 -14.45
C PRO A 99 -5.81 -3.32 -14.12
N LEU A 100 -4.62 -3.18 -13.53
CA LEU A 100 -3.81 -4.33 -13.10
C LEU A 100 -4.51 -5.20 -12.03
N LEU A 101 -5.52 -4.67 -11.36
CA LEU A 101 -6.36 -5.40 -10.42
C LEU A 101 -7.01 -6.65 -11.08
N ALA A 102 -7.29 -6.58 -12.39
CA ALA A 102 -7.82 -7.70 -13.16
C ALA A 102 -6.91 -8.95 -13.16
N ALA A 103 -5.60 -8.78 -12.88
CA ALA A 103 -4.68 -9.91 -12.74
C ALA A 103 -5.03 -10.84 -11.56
N LEU A 104 -5.83 -10.38 -10.59
CA LEU A 104 -6.31 -11.20 -9.48
C LEU A 104 -7.57 -12.01 -9.82
N ALA A 105 -8.24 -11.72 -10.94
CA ALA A 105 -9.48 -12.38 -11.35
C ALA A 105 -9.36 -13.90 -11.48
N PRO A 106 -8.31 -14.48 -12.08
CA PRO A 106 -8.16 -15.94 -12.14
C PRO A 106 -8.04 -16.58 -10.76
N LEU A 107 -7.31 -15.96 -9.83
CA LEU A 107 -7.16 -16.44 -8.47
C LEU A 107 -8.50 -16.39 -7.71
N TYR A 108 -9.23 -15.28 -7.87
CA TYR A 108 -10.56 -15.12 -7.28
C TYR A 108 -11.57 -16.10 -7.86
N GLY A 109 -11.50 -16.41 -9.16
CA GLY A 109 -12.35 -17.43 -9.79
C GLY A 109 -12.17 -18.83 -9.21
N LEU A 110 -10.96 -19.16 -8.73
CA LEU A 110 -10.66 -20.42 -8.02
C LEU A 110 -11.09 -20.37 -6.54
N TRP A 111 -11.06 -19.20 -5.93
CA TRP A 111 -11.40 -19.02 -4.52
C TRP A 111 -12.23 -17.72 -4.32
N PRO A 112 -13.54 -17.74 -4.62
CA PRO A 112 -14.42 -16.57 -4.55
C PRO A 112 -14.73 -16.19 -3.09
N SER A 113 -13.83 -15.41 -2.50
CA SER A 113 -13.91 -14.99 -1.10
C SER A 113 -13.09 -13.70 -0.90
N PRO A 114 -13.51 -12.77 -0.01
CA PRO A 114 -12.69 -11.63 0.38
C PRO A 114 -11.34 -12.06 0.97
N LEU A 115 -11.25 -13.25 1.56
CA LEU A 115 -9.99 -13.82 2.05
C LEU A 115 -8.98 -14.04 0.93
N CYS A 116 -9.41 -14.32 -0.30
CA CYS A 116 -8.53 -14.44 -1.46
C CYS A 116 -7.71 -13.16 -1.66
N LEU A 117 -8.35 -11.99 -1.61
CA LEU A 117 -7.68 -10.70 -1.77
C LEU A 117 -6.73 -10.39 -0.62
N LEU A 118 -7.14 -10.69 0.62
CA LEU A 118 -6.31 -10.46 1.81
C LEU A 118 -5.03 -11.33 1.80
N VAL A 119 -5.16 -12.60 1.38
CA VAL A 119 -4.02 -13.51 1.25
C VAL A 119 -3.13 -13.11 0.08
N ALA A 120 -3.70 -12.73 -1.06
CA ALA A 120 -2.96 -12.22 -2.21
C ALA A 120 -2.16 -10.95 -1.85
N GLN A 121 -2.78 -9.97 -1.17
CA GLN A 121 -2.09 -8.80 -0.65
C GLN A 121 -0.92 -9.18 0.26
N SER A 122 -1.16 -10.10 1.20
CA SER A 122 -0.13 -10.57 2.13
C SER A 122 1.07 -11.19 1.40
N ALA A 123 0.81 -11.98 0.37
CA ALA A 123 1.85 -12.58 -0.47
C ALA A 123 2.61 -11.52 -1.27
N MET A 124 1.93 -10.53 -1.85
CA MET A 124 2.56 -9.45 -2.61
C MET A 124 3.45 -8.57 -1.74
N LEU A 125 2.96 -8.15 -0.57
CA LEU A 125 3.76 -7.38 0.39
C LEU A 125 5.01 -8.15 0.84
N ALA A 126 4.88 -9.45 1.09
CA ALA A 126 5.98 -10.31 1.47
C ALA A 126 6.96 -10.56 0.32
N LEU A 127 6.49 -10.69 -0.93
CA LEU A 127 7.32 -10.93 -2.11
C LEU A 127 8.38 -9.85 -2.31
N ALA A 128 8.09 -8.61 -1.94
CA ALA A 128 9.04 -7.51 -2.07
C ALA A 128 10.32 -7.69 -1.22
N VAL A 129 10.32 -8.55 -0.21
CA VAL A 129 11.53 -8.89 0.56
C VAL A 129 12.55 -9.63 -0.29
N VAL A 130 12.10 -10.37 -1.32
CA VAL A 130 12.98 -11.21 -2.14
C VAL A 130 14.09 -10.42 -2.83
N PRO A 131 13.81 -9.38 -3.64
CA PRO A 131 14.87 -8.58 -4.27
C PRO A 131 15.74 -7.85 -3.25
N LEU A 132 15.16 -7.34 -2.16
CA LEU A 132 15.90 -6.61 -1.11
C LEU A 132 16.89 -7.53 -0.38
N ALA A 133 16.43 -8.69 0.08
CA ALA A 133 17.27 -9.66 0.77
C ALA A 133 18.32 -10.28 -0.17
N ARG A 134 17.95 -10.57 -1.42
CA ARG A 134 18.86 -11.08 -2.45
C ARG A 134 19.99 -10.08 -2.73
N TRP A 135 19.65 -8.79 -2.81
CA TRP A 135 20.67 -7.75 -2.97
C TRP A 135 21.57 -7.66 -1.74
N ALA A 136 20.99 -7.65 -0.54
CA ALA A 136 21.76 -7.63 0.71
C ALA A 136 22.68 -8.87 0.88
N VAL A 137 22.23 -10.08 0.51
CA VAL A 137 23.10 -11.29 0.50
C VAL A 137 24.35 -11.05 -0.32
N ARG A 138 24.19 -10.56 -1.55
CA ARG A 138 25.28 -10.38 -2.51
C ARG A 138 26.27 -9.30 -2.13
N THR A 139 25.79 -8.21 -1.50
CA THR A 139 26.62 -7.04 -1.25
C THR A 139 27.11 -6.96 0.18
N LEU A 140 26.32 -7.39 1.16
CA LEU A 140 26.61 -7.23 2.58
C LEU A 140 26.73 -8.57 3.33
N GLY A 141 26.31 -9.67 2.70
CA GLY A 141 26.36 -11.03 3.24
C GLY A 141 25.06 -11.44 3.97
N ARG A 142 25.00 -12.72 4.33
CA ARG A 142 23.77 -13.40 4.86
C ARG A 142 23.23 -12.74 6.14
N ARG A 143 24.10 -12.34 7.09
CA ARG A 143 23.66 -11.72 8.35
C ARG A 143 22.96 -10.39 8.10
N ALA A 144 23.49 -9.59 7.20
CA ALA A 144 22.86 -8.33 6.79
C ALA A 144 21.51 -8.57 6.11
N ALA A 145 21.42 -9.60 5.26
CA ALA A 145 20.18 -9.96 4.60
C ALA A 145 19.06 -10.35 5.58
N HIS A 146 19.37 -11.06 6.67
CA HIS A 146 18.40 -11.34 7.73
C HIS A 146 17.90 -10.05 8.41
N VAL A 147 18.81 -9.11 8.69
CA VAL A 147 18.44 -7.82 9.31
C VAL A 147 17.57 -6.98 8.36
N VAL A 148 17.95 -6.89 7.09
CA VAL A 148 17.18 -6.19 6.06
C VAL A 148 15.78 -6.81 5.89
N ALA A 149 15.71 -8.15 5.79
CA ALA A 149 14.44 -8.85 5.62
C ALA A 149 13.53 -8.72 6.85
N PHE A 150 14.08 -8.85 8.06
CA PHE A 150 13.33 -8.63 9.29
C PHE A 150 12.86 -7.18 9.39
N GLY A 151 13.79 -6.21 9.23
CA GLY A 151 13.46 -4.78 9.31
C GLY A 151 12.37 -4.38 8.32
N TYR A 152 12.47 -4.81 7.05
CA TYR A 152 11.42 -4.63 6.06
C TYR A 152 10.10 -5.26 6.52
N GLY A 153 10.16 -6.52 6.93
CA GLY A 153 8.99 -7.32 7.27
C GLY A 153 8.19 -6.78 8.46
N VAL A 154 8.86 -6.18 9.44
CA VAL A 154 8.17 -5.58 10.60
C VAL A 154 8.04 -4.07 10.50
N SER A 155 8.50 -3.46 9.38
CA SER A 155 8.37 -2.01 9.19
C SER A 155 6.92 -1.57 9.24
N TRP A 156 6.68 -0.44 9.88
CA TRP A 156 5.32 0.02 10.15
C TRP A 156 4.50 0.24 8.87
N GLY A 157 5.13 0.70 7.78
CA GLY A 157 4.43 0.92 6.52
C GLY A 157 3.88 -0.36 5.90
N ILE A 158 4.63 -1.48 6.01
CA ILE A 158 4.16 -2.80 5.58
C ILE A 158 3.18 -3.39 6.59
N ALA A 159 3.47 -3.27 7.89
CA ALA A 159 2.59 -3.76 8.96
C ALA A 159 1.21 -3.09 8.92
N SER A 160 1.17 -1.78 8.65
CA SER A 160 -0.08 -1.03 8.51
C SER A 160 -0.87 -1.47 7.30
N ALA A 161 -0.23 -1.64 6.14
CA ALA A 161 -0.90 -2.14 4.94
C ALA A 161 -1.40 -3.58 5.09
N ALA A 162 -0.61 -4.47 5.69
CA ALA A 162 -0.99 -5.86 5.92
C ALA A 162 -2.17 -6.02 6.90
N ALA A 163 -2.30 -5.10 7.85
CA ALA A 163 -3.40 -5.07 8.82
C ALA A 163 -4.57 -4.17 8.41
N PHE A 164 -4.48 -3.53 7.27
CA PHE A 164 -5.58 -2.79 6.66
C PHE A 164 -6.36 -3.72 5.71
N ASP A 165 -7.42 -3.20 5.08
CA ASP A 165 -8.17 -3.92 4.07
C ASP A 165 -7.33 -4.13 2.81
N PHE A 166 -7.81 -4.89 1.85
CA PHE A 166 -7.12 -5.03 0.57
C PHE A 166 -7.03 -3.67 -0.14
N HIS A 167 -5.86 -3.41 -0.75
CA HIS A 167 -5.65 -2.23 -1.58
C HIS A 167 -4.75 -2.53 -2.78
N GLU A 168 -5.04 -1.89 -3.94
CA GLU A 168 -4.34 -2.08 -5.20
C GLU A 168 -2.83 -1.80 -5.12
N VAL A 169 -2.41 -0.91 -4.23
CA VAL A 169 -0.98 -0.59 -4.04
C VAL A 169 -0.13 -1.79 -3.61
N ALA A 170 -0.75 -2.85 -3.10
CA ALA A 170 -0.04 -4.10 -2.81
C ALA A 170 0.62 -4.70 -4.06
N LEU A 171 0.04 -4.50 -5.26
CA LEU A 171 0.64 -4.89 -6.53
C LEU A 171 1.91 -4.07 -6.85
N ALA A 172 1.93 -2.78 -6.48
CA ALA A 172 3.07 -1.91 -6.73
C ALA A 172 4.31 -2.24 -5.90
N VAL A 173 4.11 -2.74 -4.66
CA VAL A 173 5.19 -2.96 -3.69
C VAL A 173 6.27 -3.93 -4.21
N PRO A 174 5.96 -5.13 -4.71
CA PRO A 174 6.97 -6.01 -5.29
C PRO A 174 7.53 -5.49 -6.62
N LEU A 175 6.71 -4.88 -7.47
CA LEU A 175 7.17 -4.29 -8.73
C LEU A 175 8.27 -3.25 -8.48
N LEU A 176 8.02 -2.35 -7.55
CA LEU A 176 8.99 -1.32 -7.18
C LEU A 176 10.24 -1.91 -6.50
N ALA A 177 10.09 -2.93 -5.65
CA ALA A 177 11.22 -3.59 -5.02
C ALA A 177 12.18 -4.25 -6.04
N PHE A 178 11.64 -4.95 -7.05
CA PHE A 178 12.43 -5.53 -8.14
C PHE A 178 13.05 -4.44 -9.04
N ALA A 179 12.33 -3.35 -9.31
CA ALA A 179 12.88 -2.20 -10.05
C ALA A 179 14.07 -1.59 -9.30
N LEU A 180 13.96 -1.38 -8.00
CA LEU A 180 15.01 -0.79 -7.16
C LEU A 180 16.25 -1.69 -7.06
N GLU A 181 16.08 -3.02 -6.90
CA GLU A 181 17.23 -3.94 -6.98
C GLU A 181 17.92 -3.85 -8.34
N ALA A 182 17.16 -3.79 -9.42
CA ALA A 182 17.72 -3.67 -10.77
C ALA A 182 18.45 -2.34 -10.96
N LEU A 183 17.93 -1.22 -10.43
CA LEU A 183 18.61 0.09 -10.42
C LEU A 183 19.93 0.03 -9.65
N GLY A 184 19.93 -0.51 -8.44
CA GLY A 184 21.14 -0.66 -7.62
C GLY A 184 22.21 -1.50 -8.30
N ARG A 185 21.82 -2.45 -9.14
CA ARG A 185 22.70 -3.28 -9.97
C ARG A 185 23.01 -2.69 -11.34
N ARG A 186 22.57 -1.46 -11.63
CA ARG A 186 22.72 -0.79 -12.93
C ARG A 186 22.14 -1.58 -14.12
N ARG A 187 21.12 -2.40 -13.87
CA ARG A 187 20.37 -3.16 -14.89
C ARG A 187 19.18 -2.32 -15.37
N TRP A 188 19.45 -1.34 -16.20
CA TRP A 188 18.51 -0.26 -16.56
C TRP A 188 17.25 -0.76 -17.26
N GLY A 189 17.37 -1.64 -18.27
CA GLY A 189 16.22 -2.21 -18.97
C GLY A 189 15.29 -2.98 -18.04
N PRO A 190 15.76 -3.97 -17.27
CA PRO A 190 14.97 -4.65 -16.25
C PRO A 190 14.36 -3.72 -15.20
N ALA A 191 15.07 -2.64 -14.79
CA ALA A 191 14.52 -1.68 -13.83
C ALA A 191 13.28 -0.97 -14.39
N VAL A 192 13.35 -0.50 -15.64
CA VAL A 192 12.21 0.12 -16.33
C VAL A 192 11.09 -0.89 -16.55
N ALA A 193 11.41 -2.13 -16.97
CA ALA A 193 10.42 -3.17 -17.21
C ALA A 193 9.60 -3.52 -15.94
N TRP A 194 10.26 -3.57 -14.77
CA TRP A 194 9.58 -3.77 -13.49
C TRP A 194 8.80 -2.54 -13.01
N ALA A 195 9.24 -1.33 -13.34
CA ALA A 195 8.57 -0.10 -12.93
C ALA A 195 7.40 0.29 -13.86
N ALA A 196 7.43 -0.07 -15.14
CA ALA A 196 6.41 0.35 -16.11
C ALA A 196 4.97 -0.06 -15.72
N PRO A 197 4.70 -1.26 -15.16
CA PRO A 197 3.35 -1.62 -14.73
C PRO A 197 2.79 -0.77 -13.58
N LEU A 198 3.59 0.07 -12.92
CA LEU A 198 3.10 0.99 -11.88
C LEU A 198 1.99 1.92 -12.40
N LEU A 199 2.04 2.32 -13.67
CA LEU A 199 0.97 3.07 -14.34
C LEU A 199 -0.39 2.36 -14.30
N LEU A 200 -0.40 1.02 -14.31
CA LEU A 200 -1.63 0.24 -14.31
C LEU A 200 -2.12 -0.10 -12.89
N VAL A 201 -1.41 0.35 -11.86
CA VAL A 201 -1.78 0.12 -10.46
C VAL A 201 -2.53 1.30 -9.89
N LYS A 202 -2.07 2.51 -10.15
CA LYS A 202 -2.71 3.74 -9.67
C LYS A 202 -2.14 4.96 -10.38
N GLU A 203 -2.98 5.95 -10.65
CA GLU A 203 -2.65 7.15 -11.43
C GLU A 203 -1.48 7.97 -10.86
N ASP A 204 -1.29 7.99 -9.55
CA ASP A 204 -0.19 8.72 -8.90
C ASP A 204 1.17 7.98 -9.03
N LEU A 205 1.15 6.67 -9.26
CA LEU A 205 2.37 5.88 -9.40
C LEU A 205 3.09 6.09 -10.72
N GLY A 206 2.46 6.71 -11.71
CA GLY A 206 3.16 7.21 -12.89
C GLY A 206 4.19 8.28 -12.56
N LEU A 207 3.99 9.07 -11.49
CA LEU A 207 5.01 9.99 -10.98
C LEU A 207 6.19 9.23 -10.36
N THR A 208 5.95 8.08 -9.73
CA THR A 208 7.01 7.19 -9.25
C THR A 208 7.79 6.57 -10.43
N LEU A 209 7.12 6.16 -11.50
CA LEU A 209 7.76 5.73 -12.74
C LEU A 209 8.62 6.87 -13.34
N ALA A 210 8.12 8.10 -13.31
CA ALA A 210 8.87 9.27 -13.77
C ALA A 210 10.14 9.49 -12.93
N ALA A 211 10.08 9.30 -11.62
CA ALA A 211 11.27 9.39 -10.76
C ALA A 211 12.27 8.27 -11.04
N VAL A 212 11.82 7.05 -11.32
CA VAL A 212 12.68 5.94 -11.81
C VAL A 212 13.34 6.34 -13.12
N GLY A 213 12.58 6.90 -14.07
CA GLY A 213 13.10 7.40 -15.34
C GLY A 213 14.15 8.50 -15.17
N ALA A 214 13.89 9.47 -14.29
CA ALA A 214 14.83 10.54 -13.96
C ALA A 214 16.14 9.98 -13.37
N TYR A 215 16.04 8.99 -12.48
CA TYR A 215 17.20 8.29 -11.93
C TYR A 215 18.02 7.59 -13.03
N VAL A 216 17.33 6.88 -13.95
CA VAL A 216 17.97 6.21 -15.10
C VAL A 216 18.63 7.23 -16.03
N ALA A 217 17.99 8.37 -16.31
CA ALA A 217 18.55 9.44 -17.12
C ALA A 217 19.81 10.06 -16.49
N TRP A 218 19.85 10.13 -15.15
CA TRP A 218 20.98 10.67 -14.39
C TRP A 218 22.16 9.71 -14.29
N LYS A 219 21.91 8.41 -14.03
CA LYS A 219 22.95 7.42 -13.70
C LYS A 219 23.24 6.41 -14.80
N GLY A 220 22.41 6.34 -15.84
CA GLY A 220 22.43 5.32 -16.88
C GLY A 220 22.17 5.86 -18.29
N PRO A 221 21.50 5.09 -19.16
CA PRO A 221 21.19 5.48 -20.53
C PRO A 221 20.18 6.64 -20.57
N ARG A 222 20.66 7.85 -20.85
CA ARG A 222 19.88 9.09 -20.81
C ARG A 222 18.60 9.02 -21.63
N ARG A 223 18.65 8.46 -22.85
CA ARG A 223 17.48 8.34 -23.74
C ARG A 223 16.38 7.44 -23.12
N LEU A 224 16.77 6.28 -22.59
CA LEU A 224 15.86 5.38 -21.91
C LEU A 224 15.23 6.05 -20.70
N GLY A 225 16.04 6.74 -19.88
CA GLY A 225 15.56 7.43 -18.70
C GLY A 225 14.57 8.56 -19.01
N ILE A 226 14.87 9.39 -20.01
CA ILE A 226 13.98 10.48 -20.46
C ILE A 226 12.67 9.90 -20.98
N ALA A 227 12.72 8.87 -21.82
CA ALA A 227 11.52 8.22 -22.36
C ALA A 227 10.65 7.63 -21.23
N THR A 228 11.27 6.98 -20.23
CA THR A 228 10.55 6.44 -19.06
C THR A 228 9.93 7.54 -18.21
N ALA A 229 10.66 8.64 -17.97
CA ALA A 229 10.13 9.77 -17.21
C ALA A 229 8.95 10.42 -17.94
N ALA A 230 9.08 10.65 -19.25
CA ALA A 230 8.00 11.18 -20.08
C ALA A 230 6.77 10.23 -20.07
N ALA A 231 6.98 8.92 -20.21
CA ALA A 231 5.90 7.94 -20.17
C ALA A 231 5.15 7.97 -18.83
N GLY A 232 5.87 8.10 -17.70
CA GLY A 232 5.26 8.23 -16.37
C GLY A 232 4.41 9.51 -16.24
N LEU A 233 4.96 10.65 -16.63
CA LEU A 233 4.25 11.94 -16.54
C LEU A 233 3.03 12.00 -17.48
N VAL A 234 3.22 11.60 -18.76
CA VAL A 234 2.13 11.59 -19.74
C VAL A 234 1.07 10.56 -19.35
N GLY A 235 1.48 9.36 -18.90
CA GLY A 235 0.56 8.33 -18.45
C GLY A 235 -0.34 8.83 -17.32
N SER A 236 0.23 9.35 -16.23
CA SER A 236 -0.57 9.95 -15.13
C SER A 236 -1.47 11.08 -15.61
N ALA A 237 -0.99 11.93 -16.52
CA ALA A 237 -1.82 13.02 -17.06
C ALA A 237 -3.01 12.49 -17.88
N VAL A 238 -2.79 11.46 -18.72
CA VAL A 238 -3.85 10.78 -19.48
C VAL A 238 -4.85 10.11 -18.54
N GLU A 239 -4.38 9.41 -17.52
CA GLU A 239 -5.23 8.77 -16.52
C GLU A 239 -6.12 9.79 -15.81
N ILE A 240 -5.54 10.86 -15.28
CA ILE A 240 -6.24 11.87 -14.49
C ILE A 240 -7.19 12.74 -15.34
N LYS A 241 -6.79 13.08 -16.59
CA LYS A 241 -7.55 14.02 -17.41
C LYS A 241 -8.52 13.38 -18.39
N LEU A 242 -8.30 12.13 -18.76
CA LEU A 242 -9.10 11.44 -19.78
C LEU A 242 -9.76 10.16 -19.22
N LEU A 243 -8.98 9.24 -18.65
CA LEU A 243 -9.50 7.93 -18.29
C LEU A 243 -10.40 7.97 -17.05
N LEU A 244 -9.94 8.57 -15.96
CA LEU A 244 -10.73 8.69 -14.75
C LEU A 244 -12.05 9.43 -14.97
N PRO A 245 -12.09 10.61 -15.63
CA PRO A 245 -13.36 11.26 -15.96
C PRO A 245 -14.28 10.43 -16.87
N ALA A 246 -13.73 9.65 -17.80
CA ALA A 246 -14.52 8.81 -18.71
C ALA A 246 -15.24 7.66 -17.98
N PHE A 247 -14.68 7.12 -16.91
CA PHE A 247 -15.27 6.06 -16.11
C PHE A 247 -16.05 6.56 -14.90
N ASN A 248 -15.82 7.83 -14.45
CA ASN A 248 -16.50 8.40 -13.30
C ASN A 248 -17.89 8.91 -13.70
N PRO A 249 -18.98 8.45 -13.07
CA PRO A 249 -20.32 8.95 -13.33
C PRO A 249 -20.49 10.48 -13.15
N GLY A 250 -19.68 11.08 -12.28
CA GLY A 250 -19.64 12.55 -12.09
C GLY A 250 -18.81 13.31 -13.11
N GLY A 251 -18.16 12.63 -14.08
CA GLY A 251 -17.42 13.24 -15.18
C GLY A 251 -16.14 13.97 -14.79
N GLY A 252 -15.63 13.77 -13.56
CA GLY A 252 -14.44 14.45 -13.04
C GLY A 252 -13.46 13.52 -12.30
N TYR A 253 -12.32 14.08 -11.88
CA TYR A 253 -11.39 13.39 -10.98
C TYR A 253 -11.80 13.65 -9.54
N ALA A 254 -12.31 12.62 -8.87
CA ALA A 254 -12.88 12.72 -7.52
C ALA A 254 -11.91 13.26 -6.45
N HIS A 255 -10.60 13.04 -6.65
CA HIS A 255 -9.57 13.42 -5.67
C HIS A 255 -8.85 14.74 -6.00
N GLY A 256 -9.28 15.45 -7.07
CA GLY A 256 -8.64 16.69 -7.51
C GLY A 256 -8.67 17.82 -6.46
N GLY A 257 -9.75 17.90 -5.68
CA GLY A 257 -9.92 18.88 -4.61
C GLY A 257 -8.96 18.69 -3.43
N ASN A 258 -8.41 17.49 -3.23
CA ASN A 258 -7.51 17.22 -2.10
C ASN A 258 -6.17 17.98 -2.14
N LEU A 259 -5.79 18.58 -3.28
CA LEU A 259 -4.49 19.23 -3.47
C LEU A 259 -4.56 20.75 -3.63
N ALA A 260 -5.73 21.35 -3.84
CA ALA A 260 -5.83 22.71 -4.37
C ALA A 260 -6.65 23.72 -3.53
N ASP A 261 -7.46 23.28 -2.59
CA ASP A 261 -8.49 24.14 -1.99
C ASP A 261 -7.93 25.16 -0.98
N GLY A 262 -6.75 24.90 -0.38
CA GLY A 262 -6.17 25.80 0.65
C GLY A 262 -5.46 27.05 0.11
N HIS A 263 -4.99 27.03 -1.13
CA HIS A 263 -4.10 28.11 -1.64
C HIS A 263 -4.61 28.87 -2.87
N GLY A 264 -5.78 28.54 -3.40
CA GLY A 264 -6.41 29.22 -4.54
C GLY A 264 -5.65 29.15 -5.88
N SER A 265 -4.35 28.75 -5.89
CA SER A 265 -3.57 28.55 -7.11
C SER A 265 -2.44 27.54 -6.91
N LEU A 266 -2.04 26.84 -8.00
CA LEU A 266 -0.92 25.90 -7.99
C LEU A 266 0.41 26.57 -7.59
N LEU A 267 0.64 27.82 -8.01
CA LEU A 267 1.85 28.56 -7.66
C LEU A 267 1.91 28.86 -6.16
N ALA A 268 0.79 29.28 -5.55
CA ALA A 268 0.70 29.48 -4.12
C ALA A 268 0.89 28.16 -3.36
N ALA A 269 0.24 27.06 -3.80
CA ALA A 269 0.43 25.73 -3.22
C ALA A 269 1.91 25.29 -3.25
N LEU A 270 2.62 25.49 -4.36
CA LEU A 270 4.04 25.17 -4.47
C LEU A 270 4.92 26.08 -3.59
N ALA A 271 4.58 27.37 -3.44
CA ALA A 271 5.33 28.30 -2.59
C ALA A 271 5.20 27.95 -1.10
N PHE A 272 4.03 27.51 -0.65
CA PHE A 272 3.77 27.10 0.73
C PHE A 272 4.06 25.63 1.00
N ALA A 273 4.31 24.81 -0.04
CA ALA A 273 4.57 23.38 0.07
C ALA A 273 5.58 22.96 1.16
N PRO A 274 6.72 23.65 1.39
CA PRO A 274 7.63 23.29 2.47
C PRO A 274 7.03 23.47 3.87
N LEU A 275 6.17 24.47 4.05
CA LEU A 275 5.48 24.74 5.32
C LEU A 275 4.34 23.73 5.53
N ASP A 276 3.55 23.49 4.51
CA ASP A 276 2.43 22.56 4.52
C ASP A 276 2.87 21.11 4.72
N ALA A 277 4.05 20.74 4.19
CA ALA A 277 4.65 19.44 4.41
C ALA A 277 5.06 19.19 5.86
N LEU A 278 5.18 20.22 6.68
CA LEU A 278 5.55 20.14 8.09
C LEU A 278 4.38 20.41 9.04
N ARG A 279 3.26 20.89 8.53
CA ARG A 279 2.07 21.24 9.35
C ARG A 279 0.83 20.50 8.84
N PRO A 280 0.02 19.93 9.71
CA PRO A 280 0.24 19.76 11.17
C PRO A 280 1.39 18.81 11.51
N ASP A 281 1.80 18.77 12.78
CA ASP A 281 2.96 17.98 13.28
C ASP A 281 2.97 16.51 12.84
N VAL A 282 1.79 15.92 12.61
CA VAL A 282 1.66 14.54 12.10
C VAL A 282 2.35 14.34 10.75
N LYS A 283 2.38 15.37 9.88
CA LYS A 283 3.09 15.30 8.59
C LYS A 283 4.59 15.26 8.81
N ALA A 284 5.14 16.16 9.63
CA ALA A 284 6.55 16.17 9.99
C ALA A 284 6.99 14.85 10.65
N MET A 285 6.18 14.36 11.60
CA MET A 285 6.40 13.06 12.24
C MET A 285 6.42 11.92 11.21
N THR A 286 5.51 11.93 10.25
CA THR A 286 5.44 10.90 9.21
C THR A 286 6.68 10.90 8.32
N LEU A 287 7.20 12.08 7.94
CA LEU A 287 8.44 12.18 7.16
C LEU A 287 9.61 11.52 7.89
N VAL A 288 9.75 11.74 9.20
CA VAL A 288 10.78 11.09 10.02
C VAL A 288 10.52 9.58 10.09
N LEU A 289 9.29 9.18 10.40
CA LEU A 289 8.91 7.78 10.59
C LEU A 289 9.03 6.94 9.32
N VAL A 290 8.89 7.52 8.11
CA VAL A 290 9.10 6.79 6.85
C VAL A 290 10.52 6.25 6.77
N PHE A 291 11.52 7.04 7.14
CA PHE A 291 12.93 6.64 7.03
C PHE A 291 13.48 6.00 8.32
N ALA A 292 12.74 6.06 9.43
CA ALA A 292 13.15 5.48 10.71
C ALA A 292 13.45 3.96 10.65
N PRO A 293 12.65 3.11 9.94
CA PRO A 293 12.95 1.68 9.83
C PRO A 293 14.32 1.37 9.22
N GLY A 294 14.83 2.23 8.34
CA GLY A 294 16.18 2.18 7.80
C GLY A 294 17.21 2.97 8.64
N ALA A 295 16.88 3.33 9.88
CA ALA A 295 17.71 4.16 10.76
C ALA A 295 18.20 5.47 10.08
N LEU A 296 17.36 6.07 9.24
CA LEU A 296 17.61 7.25 8.40
C LEU A 296 18.76 7.08 7.38
N LEU A 297 19.41 5.92 7.36
CA LEU A 297 20.58 5.68 6.48
C LEU A 297 20.21 5.65 5.00
N ALA A 298 18.97 5.30 4.69
CA ALA A 298 18.46 5.36 3.32
C ALA A 298 18.61 6.74 2.68
N LEU A 299 18.54 7.81 3.46
CA LEU A 299 18.72 9.20 3.00
C LEU A 299 20.12 9.47 2.40
N ARG A 300 21.11 8.61 2.67
CA ARG A 300 22.44 8.66 2.05
C ARG A 300 22.48 8.04 0.65
N SER A 301 21.39 7.38 0.23
CA SER A 301 21.26 6.79 -1.10
C SER A 301 20.46 7.70 -2.03
N PRO A 302 20.89 7.95 -3.27
CA PRO A 302 20.09 8.68 -4.24
C PRO A 302 18.83 7.90 -4.68
N LEU A 303 18.72 6.60 -4.40
CA LEU A 303 17.49 5.85 -4.61
C LEU A 303 16.33 6.39 -3.77
N SER A 304 16.60 7.01 -2.63
CA SER A 304 15.57 7.62 -1.78
C SER A 304 14.82 8.77 -2.47
N LEU A 305 15.37 9.37 -3.51
CA LEU A 305 14.67 10.37 -4.32
C LEU A 305 13.43 9.80 -5.03
N ILE A 306 13.37 8.49 -5.23
CA ILE A 306 12.20 7.82 -5.81
C ILE A 306 10.98 7.87 -4.86
N ALA A 307 11.18 8.10 -3.56
CA ALA A 307 10.10 8.32 -2.61
C ALA A 307 9.44 9.71 -2.73
N VAL A 308 10.13 10.68 -3.35
CA VAL A 308 9.71 12.09 -3.36
C VAL A 308 8.31 12.29 -3.94
N PRO A 309 7.91 11.72 -5.10
CA PRO A 309 6.58 11.94 -5.62
C PRO A 309 5.47 11.50 -4.66
N THR A 310 5.58 10.30 -4.09
CA THR A 310 4.58 9.78 -3.13
C THR A 310 4.55 10.63 -1.85
N LEU A 311 5.69 11.04 -1.33
CA LEU A 311 5.73 11.92 -0.16
C LEU A 311 5.17 13.31 -0.47
N ALA A 312 5.47 13.86 -1.65
CA ALA A 312 5.03 15.19 -2.05
C ALA A 312 3.50 15.29 -2.07
N TRP A 313 2.81 14.43 -2.83
CA TRP A 313 1.35 14.52 -2.90
C TRP A 313 0.68 14.25 -1.54
N ARG A 314 1.23 13.33 -0.73
CA ARG A 314 0.69 13.05 0.61
C ARG A 314 0.81 14.26 1.55
N MET A 315 1.96 14.90 1.55
CA MET A 315 2.22 16.05 2.44
C MET A 315 1.49 17.31 1.97
N LEU A 316 1.23 17.44 0.66
CA LEU A 316 0.44 18.52 0.09
C LEU A 316 -1.08 18.27 0.20
N SER A 317 -1.50 17.05 0.46
CA SER A 317 -2.92 16.73 0.62
C SER A 317 -3.51 17.38 1.88
N GLU A 318 -4.74 17.86 1.77
CA GLU A 318 -5.55 18.36 2.90
C GLU A 318 -6.31 17.24 3.61
N ASN A 319 -6.42 16.07 2.98
CA ASN A 319 -7.09 14.92 3.57
C ASN A 319 -6.22 14.28 4.67
N ALA A 320 -6.68 14.38 5.92
CA ALA A 320 -5.98 13.85 7.08
C ALA A 320 -5.74 12.32 7.03
N PHE A 321 -6.52 11.56 6.25
CA PHE A 321 -6.28 10.13 6.05
C PHE A 321 -4.98 9.84 5.30
N HIS A 322 -4.48 10.77 4.49
CA HIS A 322 -3.21 10.62 3.78
C HIS A 322 -1.99 10.83 4.67
N TRP A 323 -2.17 11.44 5.86
CA TRP A 323 -1.09 11.72 6.79
C TRP A 323 -0.89 10.56 7.78
N GLY A 324 0.18 10.61 8.54
CA GLY A 324 0.42 9.64 9.61
C GLY A 324 0.79 8.24 9.13
N THR A 325 0.65 7.30 10.06
CA THR A 325 1.14 5.92 9.92
C THR A 325 0.03 4.90 9.68
N ALA A 326 -1.22 5.34 9.62
CA ALA A 326 -2.36 4.50 9.35
C ALA A 326 -2.45 4.12 7.85
N PHE A 327 -3.25 3.12 7.56
CA PHE A 327 -3.59 2.68 6.21
C PHE A 327 -2.41 2.12 5.40
N HIS A 328 -2.57 2.09 4.08
CA HIS A 328 -1.66 1.48 3.11
C HIS A 328 -0.65 2.47 2.47
N TYR A 329 -0.81 3.77 2.68
CA TYR A 329 -0.10 4.83 1.94
C TYR A 329 1.43 4.77 2.03
N SER A 330 1.97 4.14 3.06
CA SER A 330 3.42 4.02 3.22
C SER A 330 3.99 2.70 2.70
N ALA A 331 3.15 1.78 2.20
CA ALA A 331 3.61 0.47 1.73
C ALA A 331 4.62 0.59 0.58
N VAL A 332 4.35 1.44 -0.42
CA VAL A 332 5.24 1.67 -1.57
C VAL A 332 6.54 2.39 -1.21
N LEU A 333 6.60 3.05 -0.06
CA LEU A 333 7.80 3.74 0.42
C LEU A 333 8.81 2.77 1.07
N MET A 334 8.35 1.67 1.65
CA MET A 334 9.24 0.74 2.37
C MET A 334 10.25 0.05 1.47
N PRO A 335 9.94 -0.42 0.25
CA PRO A 335 10.95 -0.88 -0.70
C PRO A 335 12.03 0.17 -0.98
N VAL A 336 11.65 1.44 -1.12
CA VAL A 336 12.61 2.54 -1.37
C VAL A 336 13.54 2.72 -0.19
N VAL A 337 13.02 2.71 1.04
CA VAL A 337 13.81 2.85 2.28
C VAL A 337 14.80 1.69 2.42
N PHE A 338 14.38 0.45 2.22
CA PHE A 338 15.28 -0.69 2.41
C PHE A 338 16.23 -0.91 1.23
N ALA A 339 15.85 -0.56 0.00
CA ALA A 339 16.78 -0.51 -1.13
C ALA A 339 17.84 0.59 -0.94
N GLY A 340 17.40 1.78 -0.49
CA GLY A 340 18.31 2.88 -0.14
C GLY A 340 19.27 2.53 0.99
N LEU A 341 18.78 1.79 2.01
CA LEU A 341 19.63 1.27 3.09
C LEU A 341 20.71 0.33 2.55
N VAL A 342 20.34 -0.66 1.72
CA VAL A 342 21.31 -1.62 1.15
C VAL A 342 22.33 -0.89 0.27
N ASP A 343 21.88 0.04 -0.59
CA ASP A 343 22.77 0.83 -1.45
C ASP A 343 23.74 1.72 -0.64
N ALA A 344 23.25 2.38 0.39
CA ALA A 344 24.08 3.23 1.25
C ALA A 344 25.16 2.42 1.99
N LEU A 345 24.79 1.26 2.55
CA LEU A 345 25.72 0.39 3.27
C LEU A 345 26.74 -0.27 2.32
N ASP A 346 26.31 -0.66 1.11
CA ASP A 346 27.23 -1.24 0.11
C ASP A 346 28.25 -0.22 -0.37
N ARG A 347 27.82 1.01 -0.70
CA ARG A 347 28.74 2.10 -1.07
C ARG A 347 29.69 2.47 0.05
N TYR A 348 29.21 2.49 1.29
CA TYR A 348 30.08 2.75 2.44
C TYR A 348 31.11 1.63 2.61
N ARG A 349 30.71 0.36 2.46
CA ARG A 349 31.63 -0.79 2.47
C ARG A 349 32.73 -0.69 1.41
N GLN A 350 32.41 -0.11 0.24
CA GLN A 350 33.33 0.05 -0.88
C GLN A 350 34.18 1.34 -0.79
N SER A 351 34.00 2.18 0.23
CA SER A 351 34.66 3.49 0.33
C SER A 351 36.17 3.42 0.63
N GLY A 352 36.70 2.24 0.99
CA GLY A 352 38.09 2.08 1.43
C GLY A 352 38.35 2.55 2.86
N ASP A 353 37.35 3.01 3.61
CA ASP A 353 37.44 3.37 5.01
C ASP A 353 37.79 2.12 5.85
N PRO A 354 38.92 2.13 6.60
CA PRO A 354 39.31 1.00 7.44
C PRO A 354 38.28 0.64 8.52
N LEU A 355 37.39 1.58 8.87
CA LEU A 355 36.31 1.36 9.84
C LEU A 355 34.97 0.94 9.17
N ALA A 356 34.93 0.82 7.84
CA ALA A 356 33.70 0.53 7.10
C ALA A 356 32.97 -0.70 7.64
N ALA A 357 33.65 -1.81 7.88
CA ALA A 357 33.05 -3.04 8.40
C ALA A 357 32.43 -2.86 9.79
N ARG A 358 33.02 -2.04 10.67
CA ARG A 358 32.50 -1.72 11.99
C ARG A 358 31.25 -0.86 11.88
N HIS A 359 31.28 0.17 11.06
CA HIS A 359 30.14 1.07 10.86
C HIS A 359 28.95 0.34 10.20
N VAL A 360 29.19 -0.51 9.20
CA VAL A 360 28.13 -1.36 8.61
C VAL A 360 27.50 -2.25 9.68
N ARG A 361 28.30 -2.89 10.55
CA ARG A 361 27.76 -3.69 11.67
C ARG A 361 26.94 -2.84 12.63
N ALA A 362 27.45 -1.70 13.07
CA ALA A 362 26.73 -0.80 13.95
C ALA A 362 25.40 -0.34 13.34
N SER A 363 25.39 0.03 12.06
CA SER A 363 24.19 0.40 11.31
C SER A 363 23.15 -0.72 11.29
N LEU A 364 23.56 -1.97 11.04
CA LEU A 364 22.66 -3.11 11.04
C LEU A 364 22.09 -3.38 12.46
N VAL A 365 22.89 -3.23 13.50
CA VAL A 365 22.40 -3.33 14.90
C VAL A 365 21.40 -2.22 15.17
N THR A 366 21.64 -0.99 14.73
CA THR A 366 20.69 0.12 14.88
C THR A 366 19.38 -0.16 14.15
N VAL A 367 19.43 -0.64 12.90
CA VAL A 367 18.22 -1.03 12.14
C VAL A 367 17.42 -2.10 12.89
N LEU A 368 18.10 -3.13 13.43
CA LEU A 368 17.45 -4.17 14.20
C LEU A 368 16.83 -3.62 15.48
N ALA A 369 17.55 -2.76 16.22
CA ALA A 369 17.06 -2.13 17.44
C ALA A 369 15.83 -1.27 17.17
N VAL A 370 15.85 -0.43 16.12
CA VAL A 370 14.70 0.38 15.70
C VAL A 370 13.52 -0.50 15.34
N ALA A 371 13.73 -1.57 14.58
CA ALA A 371 12.66 -2.49 14.20
C ALA A 371 11.99 -3.14 15.42
N VAL A 372 12.79 -3.58 16.40
CA VAL A 372 12.30 -4.17 17.65
C VAL A 372 11.56 -3.15 18.51
N VAL A 373 12.10 -1.94 18.66
CA VAL A 373 11.48 -0.86 19.46
C VAL A 373 10.16 -0.40 18.85
N MET A 374 10.07 -0.34 17.52
CA MET A 374 8.85 0.11 16.83
C MET A 374 7.75 -0.96 16.80
N LEU A 375 8.11 -2.25 16.81
CA LEU A 375 7.17 -3.36 16.60
C LEU A 375 5.94 -3.32 17.55
N PRO A 376 6.05 -3.03 18.86
CA PRO A 376 4.90 -3.00 19.76
C PRO A 376 3.86 -1.92 19.43
N SER A 377 4.26 -0.85 18.76
CA SER A 377 3.41 0.30 18.44
C SER A 377 2.59 0.11 17.15
N PHE A 378 2.85 -0.96 16.37
CA PHE A 378 2.24 -1.17 15.05
C PHE A 378 1.46 -2.50 14.97
N PRO A 379 0.61 -2.65 13.94
CA PRO A 379 -0.42 -3.70 13.92
C PRO A 379 0.04 -5.13 14.06
N LEU A 380 1.27 -5.49 13.70
CA LEU A 380 1.78 -6.85 13.88
C LEU A 380 1.81 -7.29 15.35
N ALA A 381 1.96 -6.35 16.28
CA ALA A 381 1.88 -6.63 17.73
C ALA A 381 0.53 -7.19 18.17
N GLN A 382 -0.54 -6.99 17.38
CA GLN A 382 -1.86 -7.56 17.65
C GLN A 382 -1.81 -9.09 17.76
N LEU A 383 -0.90 -9.76 17.06
CA LEU A 383 -0.76 -11.23 17.14
C LEU A 383 -0.34 -11.73 18.53
N ALA A 384 0.35 -10.91 19.32
CA ALA A 384 0.69 -11.21 20.69
C ALA A 384 -0.46 -10.93 21.69
N GLN A 385 -1.52 -10.25 21.25
CA GLN A 385 -2.64 -9.87 22.11
C GLN A 385 -3.68 -10.98 22.17
N ARG A 386 -4.09 -11.37 23.37
CA ARG A 386 -5.13 -12.40 23.59
C ARG A 386 -6.45 -12.05 22.91
N ALA A 387 -6.81 -10.77 22.83
CA ALA A 387 -8.03 -10.29 22.17
C ALA A 387 -8.10 -10.65 20.69
N THR A 388 -6.97 -10.75 20.01
CA THR A 388 -6.90 -11.15 18.59
C THR A 388 -7.38 -12.60 18.37
N TRP A 389 -7.26 -13.45 19.38
CA TRP A 389 -7.58 -14.88 19.27
C TRP A 389 -8.93 -15.26 19.86
N ARG A 390 -9.62 -14.31 20.50
CA ARG A 390 -10.93 -14.54 21.10
C ARG A 390 -12.07 -14.11 20.16
N THR A 391 -13.16 -14.84 20.18
CA THR A 391 -14.43 -14.41 19.59
C THR A 391 -15.29 -13.83 20.71
N THR A 392 -15.91 -12.68 20.47
CA THR A 392 -16.80 -12.03 21.45
C THR A 392 -18.25 -12.43 21.17
N PRO A 393 -19.16 -12.30 22.13
CA PRO A 393 -20.61 -12.53 21.92
C PRO A 393 -21.16 -11.68 20.77
N HIS A 394 -20.66 -10.45 20.61
CA HIS A 394 -21.03 -9.55 19.51
C HIS A 394 -20.68 -10.15 18.13
N ILE A 395 -19.49 -10.71 17.96
CA ILE A 395 -19.08 -11.37 16.71
C ILE A 395 -19.90 -12.63 16.45
N GLU A 396 -20.25 -13.39 17.50
CA GLU A 396 -21.10 -14.57 17.39
C GLU A 396 -22.51 -14.19 16.97
N ALA A 397 -23.08 -13.13 17.56
CA ALA A 397 -24.37 -12.57 17.18
C ALA A 397 -24.38 -12.14 15.71
N ALA A 398 -23.38 -11.37 15.28
CA ALA A 398 -23.23 -10.95 13.90
C ALA A 398 -23.18 -12.15 12.93
N ARG A 399 -22.32 -13.14 13.21
CA ARG A 399 -22.21 -14.36 12.38
C ARG A 399 -23.51 -15.16 12.31
N SER A 400 -24.26 -15.24 13.42
CA SER A 400 -25.55 -15.96 13.46
C SER A 400 -26.59 -15.28 12.58
N LEU A 401 -26.64 -13.96 12.56
CA LEU A 401 -27.56 -13.18 11.74
C LEU A 401 -27.16 -13.13 10.28
N LEU A 402 -25.87 -13.00 9.97
CA LEU A 402 -25.34 -13.08 8.61
C LEU A 402 -25.71 -14.40 7.93
N LYS A 403 -25.69 -15.52 8.66
CA LYS A 403 -26.11 -16.85 8.15
C LYS A 403 -27.58 -16.96 7.78
N ARG A 404 -28.45 -16.08 8.31
CA ARG A 404 -29.89 -16.07 7.99
C ARG A 404 -30.20 -15.41 6.65
N ILE A 405 -29.25 -14.64 6.09
CA ILE A 405 -29.39 -13.98 4.80
C ILE A 405 -29.11 -15.01 3.70
N PRO A 406 -30.05 -15.28 2.78
CA PRO A 406 -29.84 -16.21 1.68
C PRO A 406 -28.76 -15.70 0.71
N ASP A 407 -28.18 -16.61 -0.05
CA ASP A 407 -27.26 -16.25 -1.14
C ASP A 407 -28.03 -15.64 -2.33
N GLY A 408 -27.39 -14.78 -3.10
CA GLY A 408 -27.94 -14.15 -4.30
C GLY A 408 -28.89 -12.98 -4.06
N VAL A 409 -29.28 -12.70 -2.82
CA VAL A 409 -30.20 -11.59 -2.51
C VAL A 409 -29.47 -10.24 -2.44
N THR A 410 -30.24 -9.15 -2.57
CA THR A 410 -29.70 -7.79 -2.39
C THR A 410 -29.76 -7.39 -0.92
N VAL A 411 -28.61 -6.99 -0.38
CA VAL A 411 -28.44 -6.63 1.03
C VAL A 411 -27.83 -5.24 1.19
N ALA A 412 -28.46 -4.39 1.97
CA ALA A 412 -27.85 -3.17 2.47
C ALA A 412 -27.17 -3.47 3.82
N ALA A 413 -25.87 -3.34 3.90
CA ALA A 413 -25.08 -3.72 5.06
C ALA A 413 -24.27 -2.58 5.63
N SER A 414 -24.16 -2.48 6.96
CA SER A 414 -23.19 -1.61 7.62
C SER A 414 -21.77 -1.90 7.13
N ASN A 415 -20.94 -0.89 7.10
CA ASN A 415 -19.61 -0.94 6.51
C ASN A 415 -18.76 -2.15 6.99
N ARG A 416 -18.85 -2.54 8.26
CA ARG A 416 -18.09 -3.67 8.81
C ARG A 416 -18.70 -5.04 8.54
N LEU A 417 -19.99 -5.09 8.23
CA LEU A 417 -20.69 -6.33 7.90
C LEU A 417 -20.67 -6.61 6.39
N ALA A 418 -20.55 -5.59 5.57
CA ALA A 418 -20.59 -5.68 4.11
C ALA A 418 -19.60 -6.73 3.56
N PRO A 419 -18.30 -6.74 3.90
CA PRO A 419 -17.35 -7.70 3.32
C PRO A 419 -17.57 -9.16 3.75
N GLN A 420 -18.48 -9.41 4.69
CA GLN A 420 -18.88 -10.76 5.05
C GLN A 420 -19.93 -11.36 4.08
N LEU A 421 -20.45 -10.53 3.16
CA LEU A 421 -21.55 -10.86 2.26
C LEU A 421 -21.20 -10.69 0.78
N THR A 422 -20.19 -9.90 0.44
CA THR A 422 -19.85 -9.49 -0.93
C THR A 422 -19.55 -10.64 -1.89
N SER A 423 -19.06 -11.78 -1.38
CA SER A 423 -18.81 -12.98 -2.20
C SER A 423 -20.08 -13.76 -2.59
N ARG A 424 -21.21 -13.56 -1.88
CA ARG A 424 -22.40 -14.39 -2.04
C ARG A 424 -23.72 -13.61 -2.23
N CYS A 425 -23.71 -12.29 -2.00
CA CYS A 425 -24.87 -11.42 -2.12
C CYS A 425 -24.54 -10.19 -2.98
N HIS A 426 -25.61 -9.54 -3.48
CA HIS A 426 -25.49 -8.22 -4.07
C HIS A 426 -25.52 -7.17 -2.95
N VAL A 427 -24.34 -6.66 -2.56
CA VAL A 427 -24.21 -5.82 -1.36
C VAL A 427 -24.10 -4.35 -1.72
N VAL A 428 -24.94 -3.53 -1.11
CA VAL A 428 -24.85 -2.08 -1.09
C VAL A 428 -24.56 -1.59 0.32
N LEU A 429 -24.03 -0.38 0.47
CA LEU A 429 -23.75 0.18 1.78
C LEU A 429 -25.04 0.63 2.49
N PHE A 430 -25.12 0.44 3.79
CA PHE A 430 -26.17 1.00 4.64
C PHE A 430 -25.60 2.00 5.66
N PRO A 431 -26.14 3.21 5.75
CA PRO A 431 -27.07 3.86 4.80
C PRO A 431 -26.46 4.01 3.42
N THR A 432 -27.29 4.05 2.38
CA THR A 432 -26.84 4.18 0.98
C THR A 432 -26.22 5.56 0.74
N TRP A 433 -25.14 5.60 -0.06
CA TRP A 433 -24.57 6.86 -0.54
C TRP A 433 -25.56 7.57 -1.47
N PRO A 434 -25.64 8.92 -1.41
CA PRO A 434 -26.22 9.67 -2.50
C PRO A 434 -25.38 9.50 -3.78
N VAL A 435 -26.03 9.38 -4.92
CA VAL A 435 -25.45 9.01 -6.24
C VAL A 435 -24.45 10.04 -6.80
N GLU A 436 -24.22 11.18 -6.18
CA GLU A 436 -23.48 12.32 -6.71
C GLU A 436 -21.99 12.36 -6.34
N GLY A 437 -21.29 11.23 -6.40
CA GLY A 437 -19.83 11.20 -6.65
C GLY A 437 -18.88 11.84 -5.63
N ARG A 438 -19.36 12.44 -4.54
CA ARG A 438 -18.51 13.03 -3.50
C ARG A 438 -18.41 12.11 -2.31
N LEU A 439 -17.25 11.53 -2.16
CA LEU A 439 -16.91 10.49 -1.19
C LEU A 439 -17.13 10.86 0.28
N TYR A 440 -17.26 12.15 0.61
CA TYR A 440 -17.18 12.64 1.99
C TYR A 440 -18.14 13.81 2.31
N GLU A 441 -18.95 14.27 1.37
CA GLU A 441 -19.88 15.35 1.62
C GLU A 441 -21.26 14.81 2.03
N TYR A 442 -21.52 14.90 3.31
CA TYR A 442 -22.87 14.89 3.85
C TYR A 442 -23.47 16.28 3.69
N ASP A 443 -24.41 16.43 2.74
CA ASP A 443 -25.13 17.70 2.48
C ASP A 443 -26.47 17.79 3.23
N GLY A 444 -26.76 16.87 4.13
CA GLY A 444 -28.04 16.84 4.86
C GLY A 444 -29.24 16.35 4.03
N LYS A 445 -29.07 16.03 2.75
CA LYS A 445 -30.16 15.51 1.92
C LYS A 445 -30.57 14.10 2.38
N ARG A 446 -31.83 13.76 2.20
CA ARG A 446 -32.35 12.43 2.50
C ARG A 446 -31.65 11.39 1.63
N THR A 447 -31.20 10.30 2.24
CA THR A 447 -30.78 9.12 1.50
C THR A 447 -31.91 8.60 0.63
N PRO A 448 -31.61 8.08 -0.59
CA PRO A 448 -32.61 7.41 -1.41
C PRO A 448 -33.31 6.29 -0.63
N ARG A 449 -34.57 6.02 -0.97
CA ARG A 449 -35.33 4.92 -0.38
C ARG A 449 -34.53 3.61 -0.52
N PRO A 450 -34.33 2.82 0.56
CA PRO A 450 -33.65 1.54 0.46
C PRO A 450 -34.42 0.60 -0.47
N THR A 451 -33.72 -0.01 -1.42
CA THR A 451 -34.30 -0.96 -2.39
C THR A 451 -33.90 -2.40 -2.10
N ALA A 452 -32.92 -2.61 -1.23
CA ALA A 452 -32.43 -3.94 -0.87
C ALA A 452 -33.52 -4.81 -0.23
N GLU A 453 -33.47 -6.13 -0.43
CA GLU A 453 -34.39 -7.09 0.19
C GLU A 453 -34.13 -7.22 1.69
N TRP A 454 -32.88 -7.10 2.09
CA TRP A 454 -32.41 -7.21 3.47
C TRP A 454 -31.62 -6.00 3.89
N ILE A 455 -31.73 -5.62 5.17
CA ILE A 455 -30.84 -4.67 5.82
C ILE A 455 -30.20 -5.38 7.02
N ILE A 456 -28.87 -5.32 7.12
CA ILE A 456 -28.16 -5.73 8.31
C ILE A 456 -27.32 -4.57 8.84
N HIS A 457 -27.57 -4.19 10.09
CA HIS A 457 -26.97 -3.02 10.72
C HIS A 457 -26.31 -3.38 12.04
N ASP A 458 -25.11 -2.85 12.28
CA ASP A 458 -24.36 -2.95 13.53
C ASP A 458 -24.32 -1.59 14.23
N SER A 459 -25.09 -1.44 15.31
CA SER A 459 -25.09 -0.24 16.16
C SER A 459 -23.94 -0.18 17.17
N ARG A 460 -23.20 -1.27 17.34
CA ARG A 460 -22.07 -1.41 18.26
C ARG A 460 -20.78 -1.76 17.54
N ALA A 461 -20.62 -1.29 16.29
CA ALA A 461 -19.43 -1.60 15.54
C ALA A 461 -18.17 -1.34 16.37
N PRO A 462 -17.28 -2.32 16.55
CA PRO A 462 -16.15 -2.22 17.46
C PRO A 462 -15.17 -1.15 16.99
N GLU A 463 -14.60 -0.42 17.94
CA GLU A 463 -13.43 0.41 17.64
C GLU A 463 -12.30 -0.48 17.13
N ALA A 464 -11.67 -0.07 16.05
CA ALA A 464 -10.54 -0.77 15.49
C ALA A 464 -9.63 0.20 14.71
N TRP A 465 -8.35 -0.03 14.83
CA TRP A 465 -7.38 0.60 13.94
C TRP A 465 -7.68 0.18 12.48
N PRO A 466 -7.56 1.09 11.47
CA PRO A 466 -7.15 2.48 11.60
C PRO A 466 -8.29 3.43 11.95
N TYR A 467 -9.54 3.00 11.88
CA TYR A 467 -10.71 3.82 12.20
C TYR A 467 -10.98 3.72 13.70
N ARG A 468 -10.99 4.85 14.39
CA ARG A 468 -11.31 4.89 15.82
C ARG A 468 -12.74 4.47 16.12
N THR A 469 -13.67 4.73 15.18
CA THR A 469 -15.05 4.28 15.30
C THR A 469 -15.38 3.28 14.21
N GLY A 470 -16.11 2.23 14.52
CA GLY A 470 -16.58 1.26 13.55
C GLY A 470 -17.72 1.77 12.65
N HIS A 471 -18.19 3.00 12.89
CA HIS A 471 -19.37 3.57 12.23
C HIS A 471 -19.04 4.36 10.94
N TRP A 472 -17.76 4.59 10.65
CA TRP A 472 -17.41 5.24 9.39
C TRP A 472 -18.06 4.50 8.18
N PRO A 473 -18.57 5.18 7.15
CA PRO A 473 -18.45 6.62 6.86
C PRO A 473 -19.54 7.52 7.45
N TYR A 474 -20.53 6.97 8.13
CA TYR A 474 -21.65 7.75 8.66
C TYR A 474 -21.68 7.79 10.20
N PRO A 475 -22.10 8.90 10.80
CA PRO A 475 -22.25 8.99 12.25
C PRO A 475 -23.39 8.05 12.73
N PRO A 476 -23.30 7.52 13.97
CA PRO A 476 -24.24 6.55 14.51
C PRO A 476 -25.71 7.04 14.48
N GLU A 477 -25.91 8.33 14.77
CA GLU A 477 -27.25 8.96 14.82
C GLU A 477 -27.95 8.87 13.46
N ARG A 478 -27.20 9.12 12.37
CA ARG A 478 -27.73 9.00 11.02
C ARG A 478 -28.07 7.55 10.69
N GLN A 479 -27.20 6.60 11.02
CA GLN A 479 -27.44 5.19 10.77
C GLN A 479 -28.71 4.70 11.47
N LEU A 480 -28.92 5.09 12.73
CA LEU A 480 -30.12 4.77 13.50
C LEU A 480 -31.39 5.42 12.93
N ALA A 481 -31.32 6.69 12.52
CA ALA A 481 -32.44 7.39 11.90
C ALA A 481 -32.88 6.72 10.59
N GLU A 482 -31.95 6.29 9.76
CA GLU A 482 -32.26 5.57 8.51
C GLU A 482 -32.81 4.16 8.79
N LEU A 483 -32.33 3.48 9.84
CA LEU A 483 -32.86 2.18 10.26
C LEU A 483 -34.33 2.29 10.72
N ASP A 484 -34.64 3.34 11.47
CA ASP A 484 -35.97 3.70 11.90
C ASP A 484 -36.90 4.02 10.73
N ALA A 485 -36.39 4.83 9.76
CA ALA A 485 -37.12 5.16 8.55
C ALA A 485 -37.45 3.90 7.71
N ALA A 486 -36.49 2.98 7.60
CA ALA A 486 -36.71 1.70 6.91
C ALA A 486 -37.90 0.93 7.50
N GLN A 487 -37.97 0.86 8.82
CA GLN A 487 -39.07 0.15 9.50
C GLN A 487 -40.41 0.89 9.42
N ARG A 488 -40.43 2.22 9.63
CA ARG A 488 -41.67 2.99 9.69
C ARG A 488 -42.26 3.37 8.33
N ALA A 489 -41.40 3.60 7.34
CA ALA A 489 -41.82 4.22 6.07
C ALA A 489 -41.59 3.34 4.83
N TYR A 490 -40.73 2.32 4.90
CA TYR A 490 -40.31 1.59 3.70
C TYR A 490 -40.63 0.10 3.69
N GLY A 491 -41.43 -0.37 4.65
CA GLY A 491 -41.97 -1.74 4.67
C GLY A 491 -40.95 -2.82 5.08
N TYR A 492 -39.96 -2.45 5.94
CA TYR A 492 -39.06 -3.43 6.51
C TYR A 492 -39.54 -3.90 7.88
N GLU A 493 -39.53 -5.19 8.07
CA GLU A 493 -39.86 -5.83 9.35
C GLU A 493 -38.60 -6.40 10.01
N ARG A 494 -38.55 -6.35 11.34
CA ARG A 494 -37.46 -6.90 12.12
C ARG A 494 -37.51 -8.41 12.18
N VAL A 495 -36.55 -9.07 11.54
CA VAL A 495 -36.39 -10.53 11.61
C VAL A 495 -35.73 -10.95 12.92
N ALA A 496 -34.71 -10.20 13.35
CA ALA A 496 -34.00 -10.43 14.60
C ALA A 496 -33.18 -9.21 15.02
N ALA A 497 -32.88 -9.13 16.33
CA ALA A 497 -31.90 -8.23 16.88
C ALA A 497 -31.11 -8.95 17.99
N LEU A 498 -29.78 -8.97 17.90
CA LEU A 498 -28.87 -9.63 18.84
C LEU A 498 -27.66 -8.76 19.08
N ASP A 499 -27.38 -8.42 20.31
CA ASP A 499 -26.17 -7.70 20.76
C ASP A 499 -25.80 -6.49 19.89
N GLY A 500 -26.78 -5.66 19.54
CA GLY A 500 -26.61 -4.47 18.72
C GLY A 500 -26.62 -4.70 17.20
N ILE A 501 -26.68 -5.94 16.75
CA ILE A 501 -26.89 -6.28 15.33
C ILE A 501 -28.39 -6.39 15.08
N THR A 502 -28.91 -5.63 14.11
CA THR A 502 -30.30 -5.67 13.67
C THR A 502 -30.39 -6.19 12.25
N LEU A 503 -31.27 -7.20 12.04
CA LEU A 503 -31.57 -7.77 10.74
C LEU A 503 -33.01 -7.44 10.38
N LEU A 504 -33.20 -6.75 9.26
CA LEU A 504 -34.51 -6.43 8.70
C LEU A 504 -34.71 -7.15 7.37
N ARG A 505 -35.97 -7.47 7.05
CA ARG A 505 -36.37 -7.97 5.73
C ARG A 505 -37.50 -7.11 5.20
N ARG A 506 -37.46 -6.83 3.90
CA ARG A 506 -38.55 -6.12 3.22
C ARG A 506 -39.71 -7.05 2.97
N THR A 507 -40.92 -6.64 3.35
CA THR A 507 -42.15 -7.44 3.23
C THR A 507 -43.10 -6.88 2.17
N ARG A 508 -42.86 -5.66 1.66
CA ARG A 508 -43.67 -5.00 0.64
C ARG A 508 -42.87 -4.23 -0.37
#